data_b5eeb1f0e2311d21b84a11014fe6fb01
#
_entry.id   b5eeb1f0e2311d21b84a11014fe6fb01
#
_cell.length_a   1.000
_cell.length_b   1.000
_cell.length_c   1.000
_cell.angle_alpha   90.00
_cell.angle_beta   90.00
_cell.angle_gamma   90.00
#
_symmetry.space_group_name_H-M   'P 1'
#
loop_
_entity.id
_entity.type
_entity.pdbx_description
1 polymer ?
#
loop_
_entity_poly.entity_id
_entity_poly.type
_entity_poly.pdbx_seq_one_letter_code
_entity_poly.pdbx_strand_id
1 'polypeptide(L)'
;VVRIMILPNVKDVVSIILTMKMMILCCVITVKSAGIMGLSQLDFEDLRGYAIMIKVLFICHGNICRSPMAEFVMKKLVSDANFADHFQIASAATSTEEIWNGIGNPVYPPAKAELARHGISCEGKRARQVTKADYAEYDYLIGMDSANIRNMLRIFGGDPDGKVARLLSYVGSERDISDPWYTGEFGTTYNDVLEGCTAFLRYLQQNGRIDT
;
A
#
# COMPACT_ATOMS: atom_id res chain seq x y z
N VAL A 1 1.20 -45.58 6.21
CA VAL A 1 2.22 -44.73 5.57
C VAL A 1 1.58 -43.39 5.27
N VAL A 2 1.85 -42.39 6.11
CA VAL A 2 1.36 -41.01 5.92
C VAL A 2 2.29 -40.31 4.94
N ARG A 3 1.79 -40.00 3.75
CA ARG A 3 2.53 -39.24 2.74
C ARG A 3 2.44 -37.75 3.13
N ILE A 4 3.54 -37.19 3.61
CA ILE A 4 3.67 -35.74 3.84
C ILE A 4 3.63 -35.07 2.47
N MET A 5 2.54 -34.35 2.18
CA MET A 5 2.48 -33.47 1.03
C MET A 5 3.32 -32.23 1.34
N ILE A 6 4.40 -32.06 0.57
CA ILE A 6 5.18 -30.82 0.56
C ILE A 6 4.28 -29.74 -0.02
N LEU A 7 4.03 -28.66 0.76
CA LEU A 7 3.23 -27.52 0.30
C LEU A 7 3.91 -26.86 -0.90
N PRO A 8 3.15 -26.56 -1.96
CA PRO A 8 3.66 -25.87 -3.13
C PRO A 8 4.02 -24.41 -2.83
N ASN A 9 4.90 -23.84 -3.64
CA ASN A 9 5.35 -22.45 -3.63
C ASN A 9 4.13 -21.49 -3.66
N VAL A 10 4.27 -20.29 -3.07
CA VAL A 10 3.20 -19.28 -2.94
C VAL A 10 2.49 -18.98 -4.28
N LYS A 11 3.21 -19.04 -5.42
CA LYS A 11 2.62 -18.92 -6.76
C LYS A 11 1.63 -20.03 -7.07
N ASP A 12 1.88 -21.24 -6.60
CA ASP A 12 0.98 -22.38 -6.82
C ASP A 12 -0.27 -22.26 -5.94
N VAL A 13 -0.13 -21.71 -4.72
CA VAL A 13 -1.27 -21.46 -3.82
C VAL A 13 -2.18 -20.36 -4.40
N VAL A 14 -1.61 -19.27 -4.91
CA VAL A 14 -2.39 -18.20 -5.57
C VAL A 14 -3.07 -18.73 -6.84
N SER A 15 -2.38 -19.52 -7.64
CA SER A 15 -2.95 -20.17 -8.83
C SER A 15 -4.08 -21.13 -8.45
N ILE A 16 -3.92 -21.91 -7.38
CA ILE A 16 -4.95 -22.83 -6.88
C ILE A 16 -6.17 -22.04 -6.38
N ILE A 17 -5.97 -20.94 -5.63
CA ILE A 17 -7.05 -20.09 -5.14
C ILE A 17 -7.80 -19.41 -6.30
N LEU A 18 -7.10 -18.91 -7.32
CA LEU A 18 -7.70 -18.35 -8.53
C LEU A 18 -8.49 -19.42 -9.32
N THR A 19 -7.90 -20.61 -9.47
CA THR A 19 -8.55 -21.73 -10.16
C THR A 19 -9.77 -22.21 -9.37
N MET A 20 -9.70 -22.30 -8.04
CA MET A 20 -10.86 -22.63 -7.20
C MET A 20 -11.95 -21.55 -7.27
N LYS A 21 -11.60 -20.26 -7.31
CA LYS A 21 -12.57 -19.18 -7.50
C LYS A 21 -13.25 -19.27 -8.88
N MET A 22 -12.49 -19.53 -9.95
CA MET A 22 -13.05 -19.77 -11.28
C MET A 22 -13.92 -21.03 -11.32
N MET A 23 -13.52 -22.13 -10.68
CA MET A 23 -14.32 -23.37 -10.61
C MET A 23 -15.63 -23.15 -9.81
N ILE A 24 -15.57 -22.43 -8.69
CA ILE A 24 -16.77 -22.07 -7.91
C ILE A 24 -17.69 -21.18 -8.76
N LEU A 25 -17.14 -20.21 -9.48
CA LEU A 25 -17.91 -19.34 -10.39
C LEU A 25 -18.54 -20.14 -11.54
N CYS A 26 -17.81 -21.06 -12.17
CA CYS A 26 -18.34 -21.97 -13.17
C CYS A 26 -19.41 -22.91 -12.61
N CYS A 27 -19.21 -23.48 -11.41
CA CYS A 27 -20.22 -24.33 -10.77
C CYS A 27 -21.50 -23.55 -10.46
N VAL A 28 -21.42 -22.32 -9.96
CA VAL A 28 -22.57 -21.46 -9.68
C VAL A 28 -23.34 -21.11 -10.97
N ILE A 29 -22.63 -20.83 -12.06
CA ILE A 29 -23.26 -20.55 -13.38
C ILE A 29 -23.94 -21.81 -13.91
N THR A 30 -23.32 -22.98 -13.79
CA THR A 30 -23.87 -24.26 -14.26
C THR A 30 -25.10 -24.69 -13.44
N VAL A 31 -25.09 -24.48 -12.10
CA VAL A 31 -26.21 -24.78 -11.21
C VAL A 31 -27.40 -23.84 -11.49
N LYS A 32 -27.18 -22.56 -11.84
CA LYS A 32 -28.24 -21.65 -12.27
C LYS A 32 -28.90 -22.08 -13.59
N SER A 33 -28.12 -22.63 -14.52
CA SER A 33 -28.67 -23.12 -15.80
C SER A 33 -29.42 -24.46 -15.68
N ALA A 34 -29.18 -25.24 -14.62
CA ALA A 34 -29.81 -26.55 -14.40
C ALA A 34 -31.12 -26.51 -13.59
N GLY A 35 -31.60 -25.33 -13.16
CA GLY A 35 -32.89 -25.19 -12.49
C GLY A 35 -33.07 -25.90 -11.17
N ILE A 36 -31.99 -26.19 -10.42
CA ILE A 36 -32.05 -26.83 -9.12
C ILE A 36 -32.41 -25.78 -8.08
N MET A 37 -33.69 -25.73 -7.70
CA MET A 37 -34.22 -24.91 -6.63
C MET A 37 -33.64 -25.38 -5.29
N GLY A 38 -32.84 -24.56 -4.61
CA GLY A 38 -32.35 -24.84 -3.23
C GLY A 38 -31.12 -24.05 -2.81
N LEU A 39 -30.42 -23.38 -3.74
CA LEU A 39 -29.26 -22.53 -3.42
C LEU A 39 -29.49 -21.08 -3.90
N SER A 40 -30.70 -20.59 -3.76
CA SER A 40 -31.11 -19.28 -4.30
C SER A 40 -30.74 -18.09 -3.45
N GLN A 41 -29.91 -18.25 -2.42
CA GLN A 41 -29.56 -17.14 -1.54
C GLN A 41 -28.18 -17.30 -0.87
N LEU A 42 -27.18 -17.74 -1.65
CA LEU A 42 -25.83 -17.22 -1.41
C LEU A 42 -25.79 -15.91 -2.21
N ASP A 43 -26.19 -14.86 -1.52
CA ASP A 43 -26.24 -13.54 -2.13
C ASP A 43 -24.83 -13.17 -2.60
N PHE A 44 -24.73 -12.76 -3.88
CA PHE A 44 -23.51 -12.15 -4.44
C PHE A 44 -23.07 -10.91 -3.62
N GLU A 45 -23.94 -10.40 -2.76
CA GLU A 45 -23.65 -9.35 -1.79
C GLU A 45 -22.77 -9.84 -0.64
N ASP A 46 -22.90 -11.10 -0.19
CA ASP A 46 -21.98 -11.68 0.80
C ASP A 46 -20.55 -11.87 0.27
N LEU A 47 -20.37 -12.05 -1.03
CA LEU A 47 -19.04 -12.11 -1.65
C LEU A 47 -18.44 -10.72 -1.92
N ARG A 48 -19.24 -9.66 -1.96
CA ARG A 48 -18.78 -8.27 -1.97
C ARG A 48 -18.30 -7.81 -0.59
N GLY A 49 -18.71 -8.46 0.49
CA GLY A 49 -18.28 -8.16 1.86
C GLY A 49 -16.83 -8.53 2.17
N TYR A 50 -16.15 -9.31 1.34
CA TYR A 50 -14.70 -9.51 1.42
C TYR A 50 -13.98 -8.48 0.56
N ALA A 51 -14.09 -7.21 0.92
CA ALA A 51 -13.22 -6.18 0.37
C ALA A 51 -11.76 -6.60 0.59
N ILE A 52 -11.05 -6.87 -0.51
CA ILE A 52 -9.61 -7.19 -0.42
C ILE A 52 -8.93 -5.94 0.09
N MET A 53 -8.42 -5.98 1.32
CA MET A 53 -7.68 -4.88 1.93
C MET A 53 -6.44 -4.58 1.11
N ILE A 54 -6.33 -3.37 0.56
CA ILE A 54 -5.16 -2.89 -0.16
C ILE A 54 -4.14 -2.35 0.85
N LYS A 55 -2.96 -2.97 0.89
CA LYS A 55 -1.92 -2.62 1.85
C LYS A 55 -0.81 -1.81 1.21
N VAL A 56 -0.65 -0.58 1.65
CA VAL A 56 0.31 0.39 1.08
C VAL A 56 1.32 0.83 2.14
N LEU A 57 2.60 0.73 1.84
CA LEU A 57 3.68 1.23 2.68
C LEU A 57 4.47 2.30 1.94
N PHE A 58 4.43 3.53 2.45
CA PHE A 58 5.26 4.63 1.96
C PHE A 58 6.62 4.64 2.67
N ILE A 59 7.70 4.80 1.92
CA ILE A 59 9.05 4.64 2.44
C ILE A 59 9.94 5.82 2.04
N CYS A 60 10.63 6.42 3.02
CA CYS A 60 11.68 7.41 2.77
C CYS A 60 12.91 7.09 3.62
N HIS A 61 13.88 8.01 3.74
CA HIS A 61 15.08 7.77 4.51
C HIS A 61 14.79 7.62 6.01
N GLY A 62 14.27 8.66 6.68
CA GLY A 62 14.11 8.71 8.14
C GLY A 62 12.70 8.46 8.67
N ASN A 63 11.66 8.44 7.82
CA ASN A 63 10.24 8.29 8.21
C ASN A 63 9.73 9.40 9.17
N ILE A 64 10.24 10.63 9.01
CA ILE A 64 9.80 11.80 9.79
C ILE A 64 9.29 12.96 8.93
N CYS A 65 9.52 12.97 7.61
CA CYS A 65 9.07 14.01 6.68
C CYS A 65 8.23 13.43 5.54
N ARG A 66 8.86 12.99 4.43
CA ARG A 66 8.19 12.62 3.16
C ARG A 66 7.21 11.45 3.29
N SER A 67 7.64 10.31 3.82
CA SER A 67 6.79 9.12 3.90
C SER A 67 5.64 9.25 4.90
N PRO A 68 5.76 9.91 6.07
CA PRO A 68 4.58 10.22 6.89
C PRO A 68 3.62 11.18 6.16
N MET A 69 4.16 12.17 5.44
CA MET A 69 3.31 13.08 4.66
C MET A 69 2.49 12.29 3.63
N ALA A 70 3.11 11.36 2.88
CA ALA A 70 2.41 10.50 1.93
C ALA A 70 1.39 9.58 2.62
N GLU A 71 1.72 9.00 3.77
CA GLU A 71 0.80 8.17 4.55
C GLU A 71 -0.48 8.93 4.88
N PHE A 72 -0.36 10.14 5.45
CA PHE A 72 -1.53 10.90 5.94
C PHE A 72 -2.30 11.59 4.81
N VAL A 73 -1.63 12.04 3.75
CA VAL A 73 -2.29 12.53 2.52
C VAL A 73 -3.11 11.41 1.88
N MET A 74 -2.56 10.21 1.72
CA MET A 74 -3.27 9.08 1.15
C MET A 74 -4.46 8.67 2.02
N LYS A 75 -4.28 8.62 3.36
CA LYS A 75 -5.39 8.34 4.30
C LYS A 75 -6.53 9.35 4.14
N LYS A 76 -6.22 10.64 3.96
CA LYS A 76 -7.24 11.65 3.71
C LYS A 76 -7.93 11.43 2.37
N LEU A 77 -7.19 11.19 1.29
CA LEU A 77 -7.76 10.96 -0.04
C LEU A 77 -8.71 9.77 -0.08
N VAL A 78 -8.34 8.63 0.52
CA VAL A 78 -9.22 7.45 0.56
C VAL A 78 -10.42 7.64 1.47
N SER A 79 -10.27 8.43 2.55
CA SER A 79 -11.39 8.80 3.43
C SER A 79 -12.38 9.73 2.73
N ASP A 80 -11.89 10.75 2.04
CA ASP A 80 -12.73 11.69 1.28
C ASP A 80 -13.48 10.98 0.12
N ALA A 81 -12.90 9.91 -0.40
CA ALA A 81 -13.50 9.07 -1.45
C ALA A 81 -14.36 7.91 -0.90
N ASN A 82 -14.55 7.80 0.43
CA ASN A 82 -15.27 6.71 1.11
C ASN A 82 -14.67 5.30 0.90
N PHE A 83 -13.35 5.20 0.71
CA PHE A 83 -12.61 3.94 0.56
C PHE A 83 -11.74 3.59 1.78
N ALA A 84 -11.84 4.31 2.89
CA ALA A 84 -10.96 4.13 4.04
C ALA A 84 -10.90 2.68 4.54
N ASP A 85 -12.04 1.99 4.56
CA ASP A 85 -12.16 0.60 5.04
C ASP A 85 -11.52 -0.44 4.08
N HIS A 86 -11.15 -0.02 2.87
CA HIS A 86 -10.48 -0.87 1.89
C HIS A 86 -8.95 -0.77 1.95
N PHE A 87 -8.40 0.08 2.82
CA PHE A 87 -6.98 0.38 2.84
C PHE A 87 -6.33 0.19 4.21
N GLN A 88 -5.16 -0.44 4.20
CA GLN A 88 -4.18 -0.39 5.28
C GLN A 88 -3.00 0.44 4.79
N ILE A 89 -2.85 1.66 5.32
CA ILE A 89 -1.82 2.62 4.89
C ILE A 89 -0.88 2.90 6.05
N ALA A 90 0.42 2.74 5.80
CA ALA A 90 1.47 2.99 6.77
C ALA A 90 2.70 3.62 6.13
N SER A 91 3.69 3.99 6.94
CA SER A 91 4.98 4.43 6.44
C SER A 91 6.15 3.94 7.31
N ALA A 92 7.33 3.85 6.68
CA ALA A 92 8.57 3.36 7.31
C ALA A 92 9.81 4.08 6.77
N ALA A 93 10.95 3.85 7.43
CA ALA A 93 12.27 4.37 7.07
C ALA A 93 13.16 3.30 6.47
N THR A 94 14.04 3.66 5.54
CA THR A 94 15.16 2.80 5.14
C THR A 94 16.34 2.86 6.11
N SER A 95 16.42 3.91 6.94
CA SER A 95 17.47 4.16 7.96
C SER A 95 16.92 3.96 9.38
N THR A 96 17.81 3.80 10.35
CA THR A 96 17.50 3.78 11.78
C THR A 96 17.85 5.09 12.47
N GLU A 97 18.30 6.13 11.74
CA GLU A 97 18.79 7.39 12.32
C GLU A 97 17.75 8.10 13.20
N GLU A 98 16.46 7.91 12.90
CA GLU A 98 15.36 8.50 13.66
C GLU A 98 14.74 7.52 14.69
N ILE A 99 15.50 6.49 15.08
CA ILE A 99 15.03 5.46 16.04
C ILE A 99 16.08 5.26 17.12
N TRP A 100 15.75 5.65 18.35
CA TRP A 100 16.63 5.54 19.51
C TRP A 100 16.05 4.57 20.53
N ASN A 101 16.84 3.57 20.96
CA ASN A 101 16.40 2.54 21.94
C ASN A 101 15.05 1.89 21.54
N GLY A 102 14.81 1.65 20.25
CA GLY A 102 13.57 1.07 19.75
C GLY A 102 12.39 2.05 19.68
N ILE A 103 12.57 3.31 20.02
CA ILE A 103 11.54 4.35 19.97
C ILE A 103 11.84 5.29 18.81
N GLY A 104 10.92 5.36 17.86
CA GLY A 104 11.03 6.27 16.72
C GLY A 104 10.69 7.71 17.09
N ASN A 105 11.34 8.67 16.44
CA ASN A 105 11.02 10.09 16.53
C ASN A 105 9.62 10.38 15.96
N PRO A 106 8.93 11.42 16.47
CA PRO A 106 7.67 11.89 15.88
C PRO A 106 7.92 12.51 14.50
N VAL A 107 6.85 12.80 13.78
CA VAL A 107 6.92 13.59 12.55
C VAL A 107 7.60 14.93 12.82
N TYR A 108 8.55 15.28 11.96
CA TYR A 108 9.33 16.51 12.07
C TYR A 108 8.42 17.74 12.13
N PRO A 109 8.64 18.70 13.07
CA PRO A 109 7.69 19.78 13.29
C PRO A 109 7.27 20.57 12.05
N PRO A 110 8.18 20.94 11.10
CA PRO A 110 7.79 21.60 9.86
C PRO A 110 6.90 20.74 8.96
N ALA A 111 7.14 19.41 8.87
CA ALA A 111 6.28 18.50 8.12
C ALA A 111 4.89 18.37 8.76
N LYS A 112 4.85 18.30 10.11
CA LYS A 112 3.59 18.32 10.88
C LYS A 112 2.82 19.63 10.65
N ALA A 113 3.51 20.78 10.66
CA ALA A 113 2.90 22.08 10.40
C ALA A 113 2.35 22.18 8.99
N GLU A 114 3.05 21.64 7.99
CA GLU A 114 2.57 21.64 6.61
C GLU A 114 1.30 20.79 6.47
N LEU A 115 1.27 19.57 7.02
CA LEU A 115 0.07 18.73 7.04
C LEU A 115 -1.11 19.43 7.72
N ALA A 116 -0.87 20.12 8.85
CA ALA A 116 -1.88 20.84 9.59
C ALA A 116 -2.50 22.00 8.78
N ARG A 117 -1.74 22.70 7.92
CA ARG A 117 -2.26 23.72 7.00
C ARG A 117 -3.34 23.18 6.06
N HIS A 118 -3.28 21.87 5.78
CA HIS A 118 -4.23 21.16 4.92
C HIS A 118 -5.28 20.37 5.72
N GLY A 119 -5.40 20.65 7.03
CA GLY A 119 -6.38 19.99 7.91
C GLY A 119 -6.07 18.52 8.19
N ILE A 120 -4.80 18.08 8.02
CA ILE A 120 -4.37 16.70 8.20
C ILE A 120 -3.60 16.58 9.53
N SER A 121 -4.12 15.74 10.44
CA SER A 121 -3.41 15.39 11.67
C SER A 121 -2.53 14.16 11.47
N CYS A 122 -1.29 14.22 11.96
CA CYS A 122 -0.37 13.10 12.01
C CYS A 122 0.01 12.75 13.47
N GLU A 123 -0.87 13.05 14.41
CA GLU A 123 -0.62 12.84 15.84
C GLU A 123 -0.41 11.34 16.14
N GLY A 124 0.49 11.05 17.06
CA GLY A 124 0.85 9.68 17.45
C GLY A 124 1.78 8.95 16.48
N LYS A 125 2.02 9.47 15.28
CA LYS A 125 2.95 8.85 14.33
C LYS A 125 4.38 8.94 14.83
N ARG A 126 5.07 7.78 14.78
CA ARG A 126 6.49 7.66 15.07
C ARG A 126 7.21 6.91 13.95
N ALA A 127 8.48 7.24 13.76
CA ALA A 127 9.33 6.54 12.79
C ALA A 127 9.44 5.05 13.16
N ARG A 128 9.44 4.19 12.15
CA ARG A 128 9.82 2.79 12.26
C ARG A 128 10.70 2.40 11.08
N GLN A 129 11.57 1.44 11.27
CA GLN A 129 12.35 0.91 10.16
C GLN A 129 11.50 -0.07 9.34
N VAL A 130 11.72 -0.05 8.03
CA VAL A 130 11.20 -1.09 7.12
C VAL A 130 12.01 -2.38 7.32
N THR A 131 11.34 -3.51 7.26
CA THR A 131 11.92 -4.83 7.44
C THR A 131 11.68 -5.71 6.22
N LYS A 132 12.41 -6.82 6.12
CA LYS A 132 12.18 -7.81 5.06
C LYS A 132 10.76 -8.40 5.08
N ALA A 133 10.15 -8.50 6.26
CA ALA A 133 8.78 -9.00 6.41
C ALA A 133 7.74 -8.08 5.78
N ASP A 134 7.99 -6.77 5.74
CA ASP A 134 7.09 -5.81 5.10
C ASP A 134 6.89 -6.11 3.60
N TYR A 135 7.88 -6.73 2.93
CA TYR A 135 7.72 -7.12 1.52
C TYR A 135 6.59 -8.13 1.31
N ALA A 136 6.45 -9.09 2.21
CA ALA A 136 5.38 -10.09 2.12
C ALA A 136 4.02 -9.52 2.59
N GLU A 137 4.04 -8.54 3.51
CA GLU A 137 2.82 -7.99 4.12
C GLU A 137 2.10 -7.00 3.22
N TYR A 138 2.84 -6.12 2.50
CA TYR A 138 2.27 -5.02 1.73
C TYR A 138 2.15 -5.36 0.25
N ASP A 139 1.09 -4.84 -0.40
CA ASP A 139 0.86 -4.97 -1.84
C ASP A 139 1.66 -3.93 -2.64
N TYR A 140 1.83 -2.73 -2.07
CA TYR A 140 2.54 -1.61 -2.68
C TYR A 140 3.58 -1.04 -1.71
N LEU A 141 4.83 -0.95 -2.19
CA LEU A 141 5.99 -0.46 -1.45
C LEU A 141 6.53 0.78 -2.18
N ILE A 142 6.15 1.97 -1.71
CA ILE A 142 6.30 3.21 -2.49
C ILE A 142 7.38 4.09 -1.88
N GLY A 143 8.48 4.29 -2.61
CA GLY A 143 9.59 5.19 -2.26
C GLY A 143 9.38 6.62 -2.75
N MET A 144 10.07 7.57 -2.12
CA MET A 144 10.00 8.99 -2.48
C MET A 144 11.06 9.38 -3.51
N ASP A 145 12.17 8.66 -3.54
CA ASP A 145 13.31 8.92 -4.41
C ASP A 145 14.01 7.63 -4.84
N SER A 146 14.92 7.75 -5.81
CA SER A 146 15.70 6.64 -6.34
C SER A 146 16.64 6.01 -5.31
N ALA A 147 17.10 6.75 -4.29
CA ALA A 147 17.89 6.21 -3.20
C ALA A 147 17.03 5.33 -2.28
N ASN A 148 15.79 5.70 -2.03
CA ASN A 148 14.83 4.87 -1.28
C ASN A 148 14.60 3.55 -2.02
N ILE A 149 14.40 3.57 -3.35
CA ILE A 149 14.23 2.35 -4.15
C ILE A 149 15.44 1.42 -4.00
N ARG A 150 16.67 1.93 -4.20
CA ARG A 150 17.89 1.12 -4.04
C ARG A 150 18.01 0.50 -2.64
N ASN A 151 17.68 1.27 -1.61
CA ASN A 151 17.75 0.78 -0.23
C ASN A 151 16.67 -0.27 0.05
N MET A 152 15.44 -0.07 -0.42
CA MET A 152 14.36 -1.06 -0.31
C MET A 152 14.74 -2.38 -0.98
N LEU A 153 15.24 -2.35 -2.22
CA LEU A 153 15.67 -3.56 -2.94
C LEU A 153 16.78 -4.31 -2.20
N ARG A 154 17.70 -3.58 -1.53
CA ARG A 154 18.75 -4.20 -0.70
C ARG A 154 18.15 -4.85 0.54
N ILE A 155 17.23 -4.19 1.25
CA ILE A 155 16.61 -4.70 2.47
C ILE A 155 15.73 -5.93 2.16
N PHE A 156 14.96 -5.89 1.08
CA PHE A 156 14.06 -6.97 0.69
C PHE A 156 14.78 -8.15 0.02
N GLY A 157 15.96 -7.90 -0.56
CA GLY A 157 16.71 -8.90 -1.35
C GLY A 157 16.23 -8.99 -2.80
N GLY A 158 15.62 -7.93 -3.32
CA GLY A 158 15.05 -7.82 -4.66
C GLY A 158 13.56 -7.44 -4.65
N ASP A 159 12.95 -7.47 -5.83
CA ASP A 159 11.51 -7.20 -6.03
C ASP A 159 10.89 -8.20 -7.02
N PRO A 160 10.80 -9.50 -6.63
CA PRO A 160 10.31 -10.54 -7.54
C PRO A 160 8.83 -10.38 -7.94
N ASP A 161 8.04 -9.68 -7.12
CA ASP A 161 6.60 -9.49 -7.36
C ASP A 161 6.27 -8.13 -8.00
N GLY A 162 7.29 -7.28 -8.25
CA GLY A 162 7.09 -5.95 -8.87
C GLY A 162 6.29 -4.97 -8.00
N LYS A 163 6.48 -5.01 -6.66
CA LYS A 163 5.72 -4.18 -5.70
C LYS A 163 6.36 -2.83 -5.41
N VAL A 164 7.65 -2.66 -5.77
CA VAL A 164 8.46 -1.48 -5.43
C VAL A 164 8.37 -0.43 -6.53
N ALA A 165 7.90 0.75 -6.19
CA ALA A 165 7.79 1.86 -7.14
C ALA A 165 8.13 3.20 -6.49
N ARG A 166 8.46 4.23 -7.30
CA ARG A 166 8.50 5.63 -6.83
C ARG A 166 7.11 6.24 -6.88
N LEU A 167 6.79 7.11 -5.94
CA LEU A 167 5.46 7.73 -5.88
C LEU A 167 5.13 8.52 -7.16
N LEU A 168 6.09 9.29 -7.70
CA LEU A 168 5.87 10.09 -8.91
C LEU A 168 5.88 9.26 -10.21
N SER A 169 6.23 7.97 -10.18
CA SER A 169 6.07 7.13 -11.37
C SER A 169 4.60 6.95 -11.76
N TYR A 170 3.67 7.09 -10.83
CA TYR A 170 2.22 7.03 -11.11
C TYR A 170 1.69 8.23 -11.89
N VAL A 171 2.42 9.36 -11.91
CA VAL A 171 2.14 10.50 -12.81
C VAL A 171 2.97 10.44 -14.12
N GLY A 172 3.69 9.33 -14.35
CA GLY A 172 4.57 9.19 -15.51
C GLY A 172 5.86 9.98 -15.41
N SER A 173 6.28 10.41 -14.21
CA SER A 173 7.48 11.19 -13.98
C SER A 173 8.60 10.35 -13.39
N GLU A 174 9.80 10.52 -13.94
CA GLU A 174 11.03 9.91 -13.43
C GLU A 174 11.74 10.76 -12.35
N ARG A 175 11.20 11.93 -12.00
CA ARG A 175 11.80 12.79 -10.97
C ARG A 175 11.61 12.21 -9.58
N ASP A 176 12.51 12.54 -8.69
CA ASP A 176 12.45 12.24 -7.26
C ASP A 176 11.67 13.33 -6.51
N ILE A 177 11.01 13.01 -5.42
CA ILE A 177 10.48 13.97 -4.45
C ILE A 177 11.67 14.48 -3.62
N SER A 178 11.97 15.77 -3.73
CA SER A 178 13.06 16.40 -3.00
C SER A 178 12.90 16.24 -1.49
N ASP A 179 14.02 16.05 -0.80
CA ASP A 179 13.99 15.92 0.66
C ASP A 179 13.90 17.30 1.32
N PRO A 180 12.79 17.63 1.99
CA PRO A 180 12.59 18.92 2.62
C PRO A 180 13.50 19.14 3.82
N TRP A 181 14.15 18.09 4.32
CA TRP A 181 15.20 18.22 5.35
C TRP A 181 16.35 19.08 4.88
N TYR A 182 16.74 18.96 3.57
CA TYR A 182 17.82 19.71 2.99
C TYR A 182 17.37 21.02 2.30
N THR A 183 16.17 21.03 1.74
CA THR A 183 15.67 22.17 0.95
C THR A 183 14.89 23.18 1.78
N GLY A 184 14.28 22.75 2.88
CA GLY A 184 13.33 23.55 3.65
C GLY A 184 11.94 23.70 3.01
N GLU A 185 11.75 23.14 1.79
CA GLU A 185 10.56 23.37 0.95
C GLU A 185 9.45 22.34 1.23
N PHE A 186 8.86 22.38 2.45
CA PHE A 186 7.81 21.44 2.86
C PHE A 186 6.53 21.55 2.02
N GLY A 187 6.17 22.75 1.58
CA GLY A 187 5.02 22.97 0.69
C GLY A 187 5.20 22.33 -0.68
N THR A 188 6.40 22.43 -1.29
CA THR A 188 6.73 21.74 -2.54
C THR A 188 6.64 20.24 -2.38
N THR A 189 7.22 19.70 -1.29
CA THR A 189 7.14 18.28 -0.96
C THR A 189 5.67 17.82 -0.80
N TYR A 190 4.84 18.61 -0.11
CA TYR A 190 3.42 18.30 0.03
C TYR A 190 2.70 18.22 -1.31
N ASN A 191 2.94 19.19 -2.20
CA ASN A 191 2.33 19.21 -3.53
C ASN A 191 2.74 17.99 -4.38
N ASP A 192 4.02 17.61 -4.36
CA ASP A 192 4.53 16.42 -5.04
C ASP A 192 3.89 15.14 -4.49
N VAL A 193 3.77 15.05 -3.17
CA VAL A 193 3.12 13.93 -2.49
C VAL A 193 1.64 13.86 -2.84
N LEU A 194 0.93 14.99 -2.82
CA LEU A 194 -0.48 15.04 -3.17
C LEU A 194 -0.71 14.62 -4.63
N GLU A 195 0.11 15.12 -5.56
CA GLU A 195 0.07 14.75 -6.97
C GLU A 195 0.26 13.24 -7.15
N GLY A 196 1.31 12.67 -6.53
CA GLY A 196 1.63 11.26 -6.62
C GLY A 196 0.57 10.37 -5.98
N CYS A 197 0.07 10.70 -4.78
CA CYS A 197 -0.99 9.95 -4.10
C CYS A 197 -2.31 9.99 -4.88
N THR A 198 -2.66 11.14 -5.47
CA THR A 198 -3.86 11.27 -6.31
C THR A 198 -3.75 10.40 -7.56
N ALA A 199 -2.59 10.40 -8.22
CA ALA A 199 -2.36 9.55 -9.37
C ALA A 199 -2.35 8.06 -9.02
N PHE A 200 -1.78 7.69 -7.86
CA PHE A 200 -1.81 6.32 -7.36
C PHE A 200 -3.24 5.84 -7.07
N LEU A 201 -4.08 6.66 -6.45
CA LEU A 201 -5.49 6.32 -6.23
C LEU A 201 -6.22 6.09 -7.56
N ARG A 202 -5.99 6.96 -8.54
CA ARG A 202 -6.53 6.81 -9.91
C ARG A 202 -6.03 5.54 -10.60
N TYR A 203 -4.75 5.21 -10.43
CA TYR A 203 -4.17 3.97 -10.93
C TYR A 203 -4.90 2.74 -10.35
N LEU A 204 -5.20 2.74 -9.05
CA LEU A 204 -5.94 1.64 -8.41
C LEU A 204 -7.36 1.50 -8.97
N GLN A 205 -8.06 2.60 -9.24
CA GLN A 205 -9.39 2.61 -9.89
C GLN A 205 -9.31 2.05 -11.31
N GLN A 206 -8.38 2.55 -12.13
CA GLN A 206 -8.21 2.09 -13.52
C GLN A 206 -7.85 0.61 -13.65
N ASN A 207 -7.21 0.04 -12.63
CA ASN A 207 -6.85 -1.38 -12.59
C ASN A 207 -7.87 -2.25 -11.83
N GLY A 208 -9.06 -1.73 -11.53
CA GLY A 208 -10.14 -2.46 -10.89
C GLY A 208 -9.82 -2.96 -9.48
N ARG A 209 -8.90 -2.26 -8.78
CA ARG A 209 -8.55 -2.59 -7.38
C ARG A 209 -9.53 -1.97 -6.39
N ILE A 210 -10.20 -0.91 -6.78
CA ILE A 210 -11.29 -0.24 -6.07
C ILE A 210 -12.37 0.15 -7.09
N ASP A 211 -13.62 0.09 -6.69
CA ASP A 211 -14.74 0.49 -7.54
C ASP A 211 -14.80 2.02 -7.68
N THR A 212 -15.41 2.52 -8.77
CA THR A 212 -15.62 3.97 -9.04
C THR A 212 -16.96 4.42 -8.51
#